data_5c1b98dde64e2a452d94dbe4fb86d1fb
#
_entry.id   5c1b98dde64e2a452d94dbe4fb86d1fb
#
_cell.length_a   1.000
_cell.length_b   1.000
_cell.length_c   1.000
_cell.angle_alpha   90.00
_cell.angle_beta   90.00
_cell.angle_gamma   90.00
#
_symmetry.space_group_name_H-M   'P 1'
#
loop_
_entity.id
_entity.type
_entity.pdbx_description
1 polymer ?
#
loop_
_entity_poly.entity_id
_entity_poly.type
_entity_poly.pdbx_seq_one_letter_code
_entity_poly.pdbx_strand_id
1 'polypeptide(L)'
;MDPGQITFLADLVALRRDLHAHPELAFAETRTSDLVADELTRYGMQVHRGLARTGVIGVLRQGSSERAIGLRADMDALPLTEENTFAHRSRTPGLMHACGHDGHTAMLLGAARLLAEQRNEATFDGSVYFIFQPAEESEGGAQTMVAEGLFDRFPMDAVFGLHNWPGIPVGEMAVVAGPVMAGTCAFEIEVQGSGCHAAMPHQ
;
A
#
# COMPACT_ATOMS: atom_id res chain seq x y z
N MET A 1 16.53 12.79 10.32
CA MET A 1 16.73 11.72 11.35
C MET A 1 17.70 10.71 10.74
N ASP A 2 18.75 10.37 11.45
CA ASP A 2 19.71 9.34 11.01
C ASP A 2 19.00 7.97 11.07
N PRO A 3 18.99 7.16 9.98
CA PRO A 3 18.44 5.81 10.01
C PRO A 3 19.01 4.91 11.12
N GLY A 4 20.24 5.17 11.56
CA GLY A 4 20.85 4.48 12.72
C GLY A 4 20.19 4.76 14.07
N GLN A 5 19.28 5.75 14.14
CA GLN A 5 18.52 6.07 15.35
C GLN A 5 17.17 5.33 15.44
N ILE A 6 16.77 4.62 14.38
CA ILE A 6 15.53 3.83 14.39
C ILE A 6 15.82 2.49 15.07
N THR A 7 15.51 2.39 16.36
CA THR A 7 15.80 1.20 17.20
C THR A 7 15.03 -0.04 16.75
N PHE A 8 13.93 0.13 16.01
CA PHE A 8 13.03 -0.93 15.53
C PHE A 8 13.21 -1.28 14.03
N LEU A 9 14.30 -0.86 13.40
CA LEU A 9 14.54 -1.16 11.98
C LEU A 9 14.56 -2.68 11.69
N ALA A 10 15.12 -3.48 12.59
CA ALA A 10 15.12 -4.93 12.44
C ALA A 10 13.71 -5.53 12.46
N ASP A 11 12.79 -4.97 13.26
CA ASP A 11 11.39 -5.38 13.32
C ASP A 11 10.70 -5.07 11.98
N LEU A 12 10.95 -3.88 11.39
CA LEU A 12 10.40 -3.50 10.09
C LEU A 12 10.90 -4.40 8.95
N VAL A 13 12.19 -4.76 8.98
CA VAL A 13 12.75 -5.71 8.02
C VAL A 13 12.09 -7.09 8.15
N ALA A 14 11.87 -7.55 9.37
CA ALA A 14 11.19 -8.83 9.62
C ALA A 14 9.73 -8.79 9.15
N LEU A 15 9.02 -7.71 9.45
CA LEU A 15 7.64 -7.47 9.03
C LEU A 15 7.53 -7.43 7.50
N ARG A 16 8.38 -6.68 6.81
CA ARG A 16 8.41 -6.62 5.35
C ARG A 16 8.64 -7.99 4.73
N ARG A 17 9.58 -8.78 5.28
CA ARG A 17 9.87 -10.14 4.79
C ARG A 17 8.72 -11.11 5.04
N ASP A 18 8.00 -10.93 6.13
CA ASP A 18 6.80 -11.71 6.42
C ASP A 18 5.66 -11.39 5.46
N LEU A 19 5.40 -10.11 5.19
CA LEU A 19 4.45 -9.67 4.15
C LEU A 19 4.83 -10.24 2.77
N HIS A 20 6.09 -10.12 2.39
CA HIS A 20 6.60 -10.64 1.12
C HIS A 20 6.38 -12.14 0.96
N ALA A 21 6.55 -12.90 2.04
CA ALA A 21 6.35 -14.35 2.03
C ALA A 21 4.87 -14.77 1.95
N HIS A 22 3.93 -13.86 2.23
CA HIS A 22 2.49 -14.14 2.28
C HIS A 22 1.69 -13.12 1.43
N PRO A 23 1.96 -13.06 0.11
CA PRO A 23 1.27 -12.14 -0.79
C PRO A 23 -0.21 -12.47 -0.92
N GLU A 24 -1.05 -11.45 -0.98
CA GLU A 24 -2.49 -11.54 -1.18
C GLU A 24 -2.92 -10.62 -2.33
N LEU A 25 -3.89 -11.04 -3.13
CA LEU A 25 -4.38 -10.28 -4.28
C LEU A 25 -5.38 -9.20 -3.87
N ALA A 26 -5.67 -8.32 -4.84
CA ALA A 26 -6.65 -7.25 -4.75
C ALA A 26 -7.96 -7.68 -4.07
N PHE A 27 -8.39 -6.93 -3.06
CA PHE A 27 -9.57 -7.16 -2.22
C PHE A 27 -9.59 -8.49 -1.43
N ALA A 28 -8.48 -9.22 -1.43
CA ALA A 28 -8.30 -10.44 -0.66
C ALA A 28 -7.16 -10.32 0.38
N GLU A 29 -6.65 -9.11 0.63
CA GLU A 29 -5.55 -8.79 1.54
C GLU A 29 -5.97 -8.91 3.02
N THR A 30 -6.62 -10.03 3.38
CA THR A 30 -7.22 -10.20 4.71
C THR A 30 -6.16 -10.29 5.80
N ARG A 31 -5.14 -11.13 5.59
CA ARG A 31 -4.04 -11.29 6.54
C ARG A 31 -3.23 -10.01 6.68
N THR A 32 -2.92 -9.36 5.57
CA THR A 32 -2.21 -8.08 5.54
C THR A 32 -2.98 -7.00 6.27
N SER A 33 -4.29 -6.89 6.03
CA SER A 33 -5.20 -5.98 6.72
C SER A 33 -5.24 -6.24 8.23
N ASP A 34 -5.31 -7.51 8.66
CA ASP A 34 -5.30 -7.89 10.07
C ASP A 34 -3.97 -7.48 10.74
N LEU A 35 -2.84 -7.82 10.11
CA LEU A 35 -1.52 -7.45 10.60
C LEU A 35 -1.35 -5.94 10.74
N VAL A 36 -1.78 -5.17 9.73
CA VAL A 36 -1.73 -3.70 9.77
C VAL A 36 -2.57 -3.15 10.91
N ALA A 37 -3.80 -3.63 11.06
CA ALA A 37 -4.70 -3.18 12.13
C ALA A 37 -4.15 -3.49 13.53
N ASP A 38 -3.55 -4.67 13.71
CA ASP A 38 -2.94 -5.10 14.97
C ASP A 38 -1.74 -4.22 15.32
N GLU A 39 -0.84 -3.95 14.35
CA GLU A 39 0.31 -3.08 14.55
C GLU A 39 -0.09 -1.65 14.92
N LEU A 40 -1.04 -1.05 14.19
CA LEU A 40 -1.54 0.29 14.49
C LEU A 40 -2.20 0.36 15.86
N THR A 41 -2.96 -0.69 16.24
CA THR A 41 -3.56 -0.80 17.57
C THR A 41 -2.48 -0.88 18.65
N ARG A 42 -1.43 -1.66 18.42
CA ARG A 42 -0.28 -1.78 19.34
C ARG A 42 0.46 -0.45 19.51
N TYR A 43 0.49 0.40 18.49
CA TYR A 43 1.04 1.76 18.57
C TYR A 43 0.08 2.76 19.25
N GLY A 44 -1.09 2.29 19.71
CA GLY A 44 -2.08 3.11 20.43
C GLY A 44 -2.85 4.07 19.54
N MET A 45 -3.05 3.73 18.28
CA MET A 45 -3.85 4.49 17.33
C MET A 45 -5.31 4.05 17.36
N GLN A 46 -6.21 4.97 16.98
CA GLN A 46 -7.57 4.59 16.62
C GLN A 46 -7.55 3.95 15.24
N VAL A 47 -8.12 2.75 15.10
CA VAL A 47 -8.10 1.98 13.87
C VAL A 47 -9.50 1.83 13.31
N HIS A 48 -9.64 2.11 12.01
CA HIS A 48 -10.88 1.92 11.25
C HIS A 48 -10.61 0.94 10.11
N ARG A 49 -11.54 0.01 9.90
CA ARG A 49 -11.43 -1.05 8.87
C ARG A 49 -12.65 -1.06 7.96
N GLY A 50 -12.50 -1.73 6.84
CA GLY A 50 -13.59 -2.10 5.96
C GLY A 50 -13.87 -1.16 4.80
N LEU A 51 -13.15 -0.02 4.65
CA LEU A 51 -13.18 0.74 3.41
C LEU A 51 -12.55 -0.11 2.29
N ALA A 52 -13.23 -0.23 1.17
CA ALA A 52 -12.83 -1.11 0.08
C ALA A 52 -12.49 -2.54 0.58
N ARG A 53 -13.33 -3.10 1.45
CA ARG A 53 -13.26 -4.43 2.06
C ARG A 53 -12.09 -4.60 3.06
N THR A 54 -10.85 -4.54 2.59
CA THR A 54 -9.63 -4.84 3.37
C THR A 54 -8.84 -3.61 3.78
N GLY A 55 -9.25 -2.41 3.36
CA GLY A 55 -8.59 -1.15 3.70
C GLY A 55 -8.58 -0.86 5.19
N VAL A 56 -7.48 -0.28 5.67
CA VAL A 56 -7.26 0.08 7.07
C VAL A 56 -6.84 1.53 7.17
N ILE A 57 -7.43 2.26 8.12
CA ILE A 57 -7.06 3.63 8.44
C ILE A 57 -6.63 3.69 9.91
N GLY A 58 -5.38 4.09 10.15
CA GLY A 58 -4.90 4.47 11.47
C GLY A 58 -5.01 5.97 11.69
N VAL A 59 -5.44 6.40 12.87
CA VAL A 59 -5.56 7.83 13.20
C VAL A 59 -4.66 8.15 14.37
N LEU A 60 -3.75 9.10 14.15
CA LEU A 60 -2.92 9.70 15.20
C LEU A 60 -3.26 11.19 15.28
N ARG A 61 -3.80 11.62 16.42
CA ARG A 61 -4.11 13.03 16.70
C ARG A 61 -3.20 13.56 17.79
N GLN A 62 -2.70 14.79 17.56
CA GLN A 62 -1.90 15.53 18.54
C GLN A 62 -2.35 17.00 18.55
N GLY A 63 -2.45 17.58 19.74
CA GLY A 63 -2.90 18.98 19.88
C GLY A 63 -4.37 19.20 19.59
N SER A 64 -4.71 20.42 19.14
CA SER A 64 -6.09 20.90 18.98
C SER A 64 -6.45 21.36 17.55
N SER A 65 -5.48 21.47 16.66
CA SER A 65 -5.70 21.90 15.28
C SER A 65 -6.59 20.91 14.52
N GLU A 66 -7.41 21.43 13.62
CA GLU A 66 -8.24 20.60 12.73
C GLU A 66 -7.50 20.23 11.43
N ARG A 67 -6.28 20.71 11.24
CA ARG A 67 -5.47 20.34 10.08
C ARG A 67 -5.14 18.86 10.08
N ALA A 68 -5.14 18.27 8.89
CA ALA A 68 -4.84 16.85 8.75
C ALA A 68 -4.11 16.53 7.44
N ILE A 69 -3.27 15.50 7.49
CA ILE A 69 -2.66 14.91 6.31
C ILE A 69 -2.91 13.41 6.28
N GLY A 70 -2.97 12.85 5.08
CA GLY A 70 -2.95 11.42 4.84
C GLY A 70 -1.57 10.94 4.40
N LEU A 71 -1.13 9.81 4.95
CA LEU A 71 0.04 9.07 4.45
C LEU A 71 -0.48 7.73 3.91
N ARG A 72 -0.17 7.41 2.65
CA ARG A 72 -0.76 6.25 1.95
C ARG A 72 0.29 5.21 1.59
N ALA A 73 -0.05 3.95 1.80
CA ALA A 73 0.59 2.79 1.20
C ALA A 73 -0.46 1.85 0.62
N ASP A 74 -0.10 1.16 -0.44
CA ASP A 74 -0.85 0.04 -1.01
C ASP A 74 -0.46 -1.29 -0.36
N MET A 75 -1.30 -2.34 -0.53
CA MET A 75 -1.13 -3.61 0.18
C MET A 75 -1.15 -4.84 -0.71
N ASP A 76 -1.71 -4.76 -1.91
CA ASP A 76 -1.95 -5.91 -2.77
C ASP A 76 -0.69 -6.42 -3.48
N ALA A 77 -0.73 -7.69 -3.87
CA ALA A 77 0.29 -8.40 -4.63
C ALA A 77 -0.21 -8.70 -6.05
N LEU A 78 0.68 -9.25 -6.87
CA LEU A 78 0.43 -9.57 -8.27
C LEU A 78 0.28 -11.09 -8.50
N PRO A 79 -0.56 -11.51 -9.48
CA PRO A 79 -0.75 -12.91 -9.86
C PRO A 79 0.38 -13.40 -10.77
N LEU A 80 1.59 -13.50 -10.22
CA LEU A 80 2.76 -14.01 -10.93
C LEU A 80 3.63 -14.88 -10.03
N THR A 81 4.35 -15.84 -10.62
CA THR A 81 5.22 -16.76 -9.89
C THR A 81 6.55 -16.09 -9.59
N GLU A 82 6.95 -16.10 -8.32
CA GLU A 82 8.25 -15.59 -7.90
C GLU A 82 9.37 -16.59 -8.23
N GLU A 83 10.41 -16.14 -8.93
CA GLU A 83 11.59 -16.93 -9.30
C GLU A 83 12.78 -16.75 -8.34
N ASN A 84 12.66 -15.86 -7.35
CA ASN A 84 13.70 -15.63 -6.35
C ASN A 84 13.94 -16.87 -5.47
N THR A 85 15.16 -16.97 -4.92
CA THR A 85 15.60 -18.12 -4.10
C THR A 85 15.89 -17.77 -2.65
N PHE A 86 15.74 -16.51 -2.23
CA PHE A 86 15.98 -16.11 -0.84
C PHE A 86 14.92 -16.69 0.13
N ALA A 87 15.26 -16.75 1.41
CA ALA A 87 14.45 -17.44 2.42
C ALA A 87 13.03 -16.87 2.63
N HIS A 88 12.83 -15.59 2.35
CA HIS A 88 11.55 -14.89 2.51
C HIS A 88 10.77 -14.73 1.20
N ARG A 89 11.09 -15.50 0.16
CA ARG A 89 10.30 -15.55 -1.07
C ARG A 89 8.85 -15.95 -0.77
N SER A 90 7.96 -15.64 -1.69
CA SER A 90 6.56 -16.04 -1.62
C SER A 90 6.37 -17.53 -1.29
N ARG A 91 5.48 -17.81 -0.35
CA ARG A 91 5.03 -19.17 0.00
C ARG A 91 3.76 -19.57 -0.71
N THR A 92 3.17 -18.66 -1.48
CA THR A 92 1.94 -18.87 -2.23
C THR A 92 2.28 -18.99 -3.72
N PRO A 93 2.24 -20.18 -4.32
CA PRO A 93 2.52 -20.35 -5.73
C PRO A 93 1.64 -19.47 -6.60
N GLY A 94 2.24 -18.81 -7.59
CA GLY A 94 1.53 -17.91 -8.51
C GLY A 94 1.22 -16.52 -7.97
N LEU A 95 1.67 -16.18 -6.76
CA LEU A 95 1.53 -14.84 -6.19
C LEU A 95 2.88 -14.27 -5.77
N MET A 96 3.10 -12.97 -5.97
CA MET A 96 4.32 -12.28 -5.58
C MET A 96 4.07 -10.79 -5.32
N HIS A 97 4.71 -10.24 -4.28
CA HIS A 97 4.87 -8.80 -4.14
C HIS A 97 5.94 -8.27 -5.12
N ALA A 98 5.58 -8.18 -6.42
CA ALA A 98 6.52 -7.76 -7.45
C ALA A 98 6.59 -6.25 -7.65
N CYS A 99 5.59 -5.50 -7.20
CA CYS A 99 5.58 -4.04 -7.23
C CYS A 99 6.19 -3.40 -5.97
N GLY A 100 6.34 -4.17 -4.88
CA GLY A 100 6.98 -3.71 -3.64
C GLY A 100 6.04 -3.15 -2.59
N HIS A 101 4.74 -3.42 -2.69
CA HIS A 101 3.73 -2.96 -1.74
C HIS A 101 3.93 -3.51 -0.31
N ASP A 102 4.59 -4.65 -0.16
CA ASP A 102 5.09 -5.17 1.12
C ASP A 102 6.08 -4.19 1.79
N GLY A 103 6.94 -3.56 0.99
CA GLY A 103 7.85 -2.50 1.43
C GLY A 103 7.11 -1.21 1.78
N HIS A 104 6.14 -0.80 0.95
CA HIS A 104 5.34 0.39 1.20
C HIS A 104 4.54 0.26 2.50
N THR A 105 3.88 -0.88 2.71
CA THR A 105 3.16 -1.21 3.95
C THR A 105 4.08 -1.16 5.17
N ALA A 106 5.26 -1.79 5.09
CA ALA A 106 6.22 -1.80 6.19
C ALA A 106 6.77 -0.40 6.50
N MET A 107 7.06 0.42 5.47
CA MET A 107 7.51 1.80 5.65
C MET A 107 6.45 2.66 6.31
N LEU A 108 5.18 2.53 5.91
CA LEU A 108 4.10 3.31 6.50
C LEU A 108 3.83 2.90 7.96
N LEU A 109 3.90 1.60 8.29
CA LEU A 109 3.86 1.11 9.68
C LEU A 109 5.05 1.64 10.51
N GLY A 110 6.23 1.73 9.90
CA GLY A 110 7.40 2.33 10.52
C GLY A 110 7.22 3.82 10.84
N ALA A 111 6.66 4.59 9.90
CA ALA A 111 6.32 5.99 10.11
C ALA A 111 5.25 6.16 11.21
N ALA A 112 4.24 5.28 11.21
CA ALA A 112 3.20 5.25 12.23
C ALA A 112 3.79 5.02 13.63
N ARG A 113 4.65 4.01 13.78
CA ARG A 113 5.34 3.71 15.04
C ARG A 113 6.19 4.88 15.51
N LEU A 114 6.99 5.45 14.61
CA LEU A 114 7.87 6.58 14.93
C LEU A 114 7.10 7.76 15.48
N LEU A 115 6.02 8.18 14.79
CA LEU A 115 5.19 9.30 15.22
C LEU A 115 4.43 8.99 16.52
N ALA A 116 4.02 7.74 16.72
CA ALA A 116 3.37 7.32 17.96
C ALA A 116 4.33 7.34 19.16
N GLU A 117 5.59 6.91 19.00
CA GLU A 117 6.62 6.94 20.03
C GLU A 117 6.99 8.39 20.40
N GLN A 118 6.97 9.32 19.44
CA GLN A 118 7.25 10.74 19.64
C GLN A 118 6.03 11.58 20.05
N ARG A 119 4.90 10.95 20.36
CA ARG A 119 3.63 11.62 20.71
C ARG A 119 3.78 12.69 21.79
N ASN A 120 4.64 12.47 22.77
CA ASN A 120 4.84 13.38 23.90
C ASN A 120 5.79 14.54 23.58
N GLU A 121 6.44 14.55 22.43
CA GLU A 121 7.40 15.58 22.02
C GLU A 121 6.75 16.76 21.30
N ALA A 122 5.42 16.77 21.17
CA ALA A 122 4.64 17.80 20.49
C ALA A 122 5.18 18.14 19.08
N THR A 123 5.49 17.11 18.30
CA THR A 123 6.14 17.25 16.99
C THR A 123 5.25 17.85 15.92
N PHE A 124 3.91 17.79 16.11
CA PHE A 124 2.93 18.42 15.22
C PHE A 124 1.65 18.79 15.98
N ASP A 125 0.78 19.60 15.35
CA ASP A 125 -0.55 19.96 15.85
C ASP A 125 -1.58 19.68 14.76
N GLY A 126 -2.41 18.62 14.97
CA GLY A 126 -3.39 18.15 13.99
C GLY A 126 -3.58 16.64 13.99
N SER A 127 -3.94 16.10 12.83
CA SER A 127 -4.15 14.66 12.63
C SER A 127 -3.29 14.11 11.50
N VAL A 128 -2.79 12.89 11.69
CA VAL A 128 -2.18 12.10 10.61
C VAL A 128 -3.04 10.84 10.42
N TYR A 129 -3.53 10.65 9.20
CA TYR A 129 -4.24 9.46 8.78
C TYR A 129 -3.27 8.53 8.03
N PHE A 130 -3.08 7.34 8.55
CA PHE A 130 -2.28 6.29 7.91
C PHE A 130 -3.23 5.42 7.09
N ILE A 131 -3.17 5.54 5.76
CA ILE A 131 -4.10 4.94 4.81
C ILE A 131 -3.44 3.72 4.19
N PHE A 132 -3.91 2.54 4.54
CA PHE A 132 -3.48 1.29 3.92
C PHE A 132 -4.54 0.88 2.90
N GLN A 133 -4.21 1.11 1.64
CA GLN A 133 -5.11 0.95 0.51
C GLN A 133 -5.00 -0.44 -0.10
N PRO A 134 -6.11 -1.17 -0.27
CA PRO A 134 -6.13 -2.42 -1.04
C PRO A 134 -6.22 -2.16 -2.55
N ALA A 135 -6.00 -3.21 -3.34
CA ALA A 135 -6.37 -3.32 -4.75
C ALA A 135 -5.87 -2.16 -5.63
N GLU A 136 -4.57 -1.84 -5.56
CA GLU A 136 -3.98 -0.79 -6.39
C GLU A 136 -3.82 -1.27 -7.84
N GLU A 137 -3.36 -2.53 -8.04
CA GLU A 137 -2.86 -3.04 -9.31
C GLU A 137 -3.93 -3.22 -10.40
N SER A 138 -5.18 -3.48 -10.05
CA SER A 138 -6.19 -3.83 -11.08
C SER A 138 -7.63 -3.43 -10.77
N GLU A 139 -8.03 -3.38 -9.51
CA GLU A 139 -9.44 -3.35 -9.12
C GLU A 139 -9.92 -1.97 -8.64
N GLY A 140 -9.05 -0.94 -8.66
CA GLY A 140 -9.42 0.43 -8.32
C GLY A 140 -9.75 0.65 -6.83
N GLY A 141 -8.97 0.05 -5.92
CA GLY A 141 -9.21 0.15 -4.49
C GLY A 141 -9.26 1.57 -3.95
N ALA A 142 -8.40 2.48 -4.46
CA ALA A 142 -8.47 3.90 -4.09
C ALA A 142 -9.79 4.54 -4.47
N GLN A 143 -10.27 4.28 -5.69
CA GLN A 143 -11.57 4.78 -6.16
C GLN A 143 -12.72 4.25 -5.29
N THR A 144 -12.65 2.98 -4.91
CA THR A 144 -13.63 2.34 -4.02
C THR A 144 -13.61 2.99 -2.63
N MET A 145 -12.41 3.20 -2.03
CA MET A 145 -12.29 3.88 -0.73
C MET A 145 -12.88 5.29 -0.77
N VAL A 146 -12.63 6.05 -1.84
CA VAL A 146 -13.18 7.41 -2.02
C VAL A 146 -14.70 7.35 -2.15
N ALA A 147 -15.23 6.44 -2.97
CA ALA A 147 -16.68 6.27 -3.15
C ALA A 147 -17.39 5.84 -1.87
N GLU A 148 -16.72 5.10 -0.98
CA GLU A 148 -17.23 4.70 0.34
C GLU A 148 -17.03 5.78 1.43
N GLY A 149 -16.59 6.98 1.04
CA GLY A 149 -16.53 8.16 1.91
C GLY A 149 -15.22 8.32 2.68
N LEU A 150 -14.08 7.92 2.11
CA LEU A 150 -12.77 8.11 2.74
C LEU A 150 -12.57 9.56 3.22
N PHE A 151 -12.78 10.54 2.33
CA PHE A 151 -12.53 11.95 2.65
C PHE A 151 -13.67 12.60 3.46
N ASP A 152 -14.88 12.04 3.42
CA ASP A 152 -15.98 12.49 4.27
C ASP A 152 -15.79 12.06 5.73
N ARG A 153 -15.27 10.86 5.94
CA ARG A 153 -15.01 10.29 7.27
C ARG A 153 -13.67 10.75 7.86
N PHE A 154 -12.70 10.99 7.02
CA PHE A 154 -11.33 11.38 7.37
C PHE A 154 -10.91 12.59 6.53
N PRO A 155 -11.46 13.78 6.83
CA PRO A 155 -11.10 15.00 6.09
C PRO A 155 -9.62 15.31 6.27
N MET A 156 -8.94 15.61 5.17
CA MET A 156 -7.51 15.89 5.16
C MET A 156 -7.14 16.93 4.08
N ASP A 157 -6.12 17.74 4.37
CA ASP A 157 -5.67 18.82 3.49
C ASP A 157 -4.84 18.32 2.31
N ALA A 158 -4.12 17.20 2.51
CA ALA A 158 -3.28 16.58 1.49
C ALA A 158 -3.05 15.09 1.79
N VAL A 159 -2.75 14.32 0.73
CA VAL A 159 -2.33 12.92 0.83
C VAL A 159 -0.94 12.77 0.21
N PHE A 160 -0.07 12.05 0.89
CA PHE A 160 1.27 11.73 0.43
C PHE A 160 1.45 10.21 0.33
N GLY A 161 2.13 9.76 -0.72
CA GLY A 161 2.53 8.37 -0.91
C GLY A 161 3.96 8.28 -1.41
N LEU A 162 4.62 7.18 -1.08
CA LEU A 162 5.93 6.82 -1.62
C LEU A 162 5.78 5.58 -2.48
N HIS A 163 6.57 5.49 -3.56
CA HIS A 163 6.73 4.28 -4.33
C HIS A 163 8.21 3.95 -4.47
N ASN A 164 8.60 2.69 -4.23
CA ASN A 164 9.94 2.23 -4.57
C ASN A 164 10.14 2.30 -6.09
N TRP A 165 11.32 2.75 -6.52
CA TRP A 165 11.59 2.94 -7.93
C TRP A 165 12.93 2.32 -8.33
N PRO A 166 12.95 1.33 -9.24
CA PRO A 166 14.20 0.77 -9.75
C PRO A 166 15.06 1.85 -10.40
N GLY A 167 16.37 1.84 -10.11
CA GLY A 167 17.33 2.79 -10.68
C GLY A 167 17.56 4.06 -9.85
N ILE A 168 16.76 4.34 -8.83
CA ILE A 168 17.08 5.36 -7.83
C ILE A 168 17.96 4.71 -6.76
N PRO A 169 19.17 5.25 -6.46
CA PRO A 169 20.05 4.69 -5.42
C PRO A 169 19.39 4.63 -4.05
N VAL A 170 19.75 3.61 -3.27
CA VAL A 170 19.25 3.48 -1.87
C VAL A 170 19.63 4.69 -1.05
N GLY A 171 18.65 5.28 -0.36
CA GLY A 171 18.81 6.49 0.44
C GLY A 171 18.53 7.79 -0.32
N GLU A 172 18.25 7.71 -1.62
CA GLU A 172 17.82 8.84 -2.42
C GLU A 172 16.31 8.83 -2.65
N MET A 173 15.75 10.02 -2.89
CA MET A 173 14.34 10.23 -3.18
C MET A 173 14.19 11.18 -4.36
N ALA A 174 13.32 10.85 -5.30
CA ALA A 174 12.92 11.74 -6.39
C ALA A 174 11.57 12.40 -6.06
N VAL A 175 11.50 13.71 -6.16
CA VAL A 175 10.27 14.49 -6.06
C VAL A 175 10.15 15.35 -7.31
N VAL A 176 9.07 15.19 -8.06
CA VAL A 176 8.87 15.89 -9.33
C VAL A 176 7.58 16.70 -9.23
N ALA A 177 7.65 17.97 -9.64
CA ALA A 177 6.47 18.82 -9.73
C ALA A 177 5.65 18.47 -10.99
N GLY A 178 4.34 18.31 -10.84
CA GLY A 178 3.43 17.97 -11.91
C GLY A 178 3.15 16.46 -12.04
N PRO A 179 2.62 16.00 -13.19
CA PRO A 179 2.29 14.59 -13.40
C PRO A 179 3.54 13.71 -13.36
N VAL A 180 3.51 12.64 -12.57
CA VAL A 180 4.61 11.68 -12.42
C VAL A 180 4.24 10.33 -13.06
N MET A 181 2.97 9.90 -12.91
CA MET A 181 2.47 8.63 -13.40
C MET A 181 1.58 8.81 -14.62
N ALA A 182 1.69 7.89 -15.58
CA ALA A 182 0.77 7.84 -16.72
C ALA A 182 -0.59 7.27 -16.28
N GLY A 183 -1.66 7.71 -16.95
CA GLY A 183 -2.95 7.04 -16.86
C GLY A 183 -2.94 5.73 -17.63
N THR A 184 -3.70 4.75 -17.15
CA THR A 184 -3.88 3.46 -17.81
C THR A 184 -5.32 3.29 -18.30
N CYS A 185 -5.49 2.56 -19.39
CA CYS A 185 -6.79 2.14 -19.90
C CYS A 185 -6.66 0.71 -20.41
N ALA A 186 -7.47 -0.18 -19.88
CA ALA A 186 -7.57 -1.56 -20.37
C ALA A 186 -8.80 -1.67 -21.30
N PHE A 187 -8.65 -2.42 -22.39
CA PHE A 187 -9.74 -2.78 -23.28
C PHE A 187 -9.63 -4.23 -23.69
N GLU A 188 -10.75 -4.86 -23.93
CA GLU A 188 -10.85 -6.22 -24.41
C GLU A 188 -11.53 -6.21 -25.79
N ILE A 189 -10.99 -6.99 -26.72
CA ILE A 189 -11.58 -7.18 -28.05
C ILE A 189 -11.91 -8.66 -28.21
N GLU A 190 -13.18 -9.00 -28.26
CA GLU A 190 -13.65 -10.33 -28.59
C GLU A 190 -14.00 -10.39 -30.08
N VAL A 191 -13.33 -11.29 -30.81
CA VAL A 191 -13.61 -11.53 -32.22
C VAL A 191 -14.35 -12.85 -32.34
N GLN A 192 -15.63 -12.77 -32.64
CA GLN A 192 -16.48 -13.93 -32.91
C GLN A 192 -16.44 -14.28 -34.39
N GLY A 193 -15.93 -15.46 -34.71
CA GLY A 193 -15.80 -15.95 -36.07
C GLY A 193 -16.06 -17.45 -36.17
N SER A 194 -16.11 -17.97 -37.39
CA SER A 194 -16.15 -19.42 -37.65
C SER A 194 -14.76 -19.92 -38.01
N GLY A 195 -14.42 -21.14 -37.55
CA GLY A 195 -13.17 -21.79 -37.96
C GLY A 195 -13.20 -22.12 -39.45
N CYS A 196 -12.08 -21.87 -40.14
CA CYS A 196 -11.93 -22.17 -41.54
C CYS A 196 -10.51 -22.69 -41.82
N HIS A 197 -10.29 -23.24 -43.01
CA HIS A 197 -8.94 -23.59 -43.47
C HIS A 197 -8.14 -22.30 -43.78
N ALA A 198 -6.89 -22.21 -43.31
CA ALA A 198 -6.06 -21.00 -43.45
C ALA A 198 -5.92 -20.50 -44.90
N ALA A 199 -5.98 -21.40 -45.91
CA ALA A 199 -5.94 -21.06 -47.32
C ALA A 199 -7.32 -20.66 -47.89
N MET A 200 -8.42 -20.79 -47.12
CA MET A 200 -9.80 -20.48 -47.53
C MET A 200 -10.54 -19.71 -46.44
N PRO A 201 -10.04 -18.51 -46.07
CA PRO A 201 -10.58 -17.71 -44.94
C PRO A 201 -11.95 -17.08 -45.23
N HIS A 202 -12.47 -17.31 -46.42
CA HIS A 202 -13.78 -16.77 -46.91
C HIS A 202 -14.95 -17.77 -46.78
N GLN A 203 -14.72 -18.95 -46.19
CA GLN A 203 -15.74 -19.98 -46.01
C GLN A 203 -16.37 -19.95 -44.59
#